data_8e9df199d04f814ce5b5c2e43bc7d3e4
#
_entry.id   8e9df199d04f814ce5b5c2e43bc7d3e4
#
_cell.length_a   1.000
_cell.length_b   1.000
_cell.length_c   1.000
_cell.angle_alpha   90.00
_cell.angle_beta   90.00
_cell.angle_gamma   90.00
#
_symmetry.space_group_name_H-M   'P 1'
#
loop_
_entity.id
_entity.type
_entity.pdbx_description
1 polymer ?
#
loop_
_entity_poly.entity_id
_entity_poly.type
_entity_poly.pdbx_seq_one_letter_code
_entity_poly.pdbx_strand_id
1 'polypeptide(L)'
;MDSKLEDIADLIYEMACDVNKACFYLADSSVEKHYQACMAFEMNKAKLNYHSETTIELLYKDFPLKDVRADFVLHPGGKNKFKKDIIVEVKHSDHTKANKDKARLQLFNYLYNAPKHASPMLAKLKFGLVVHWIVQDAKKVWDGESETAALQNPIPNPRMELWERTNDEGTEFKLLKTWGP
;
A
#
# COMPACT_ATOMS: atom_id res chain seq x y z
N MET A 1 8.15 -8.72 -16.46
CA MET A 1 8.28 -8.43 -15.02
C MET A 1 9.19 -9.47 -14.39
N ASP A 2 9.99 -9.10 -13.41
CA ASP A 2 10.82 -10.05 -12.65
C ASP A 2 9.91 -10.98 -11.84
N SER A 3 10.07 -12.30 -11.96
CA SER A 3 9.22 -13.28 -11.25
C SER A 3 9.29 -13.11 -9.72
N LYS A 4 10.45 -12.74 -9.18
CA LYS A 4 10.62 -12.52 -7.72
C LYS A 4 9.90 -11.26 -7.23
N LEU A 5 9.80 -10.23 -8.08
CA LEU A 5 8.98 -9.06 -7.80
C LEU A 5 7.49 -9.42 -7.80
N GLU A 6 7.09 -10.27 -8.74
CA GLU A 6 5.71 -10.76 -8.81
C GLU A 6 5.36 -11.63 -7.59
N ASP A 7 6.23 -12.57 -7.22
CA ASP A 7 6.02 -13.45 -6.05
C ASP A 7 5.82 -12.65 -4.75
N ILE A 8 6.65 -11.61 -4.51
CA ILE A 8 6.50 -10.79 -3.31
C ILE A 8 5.24 -9.92 -3.37
N ALA A 9 4.88 -9.40 -4.54
CA ALA A 9 3.66 -8.63 -4.69
C ALA A 9 2.41 -9.51 -4.51
N ASP A 10 2.38 -10.73 -5.06
CA ASP A 10 1.30 -11.68 -4.84
C ASP A 10 1.14 -12.03 -3.34
N LEU A 11 2.26 -12.24 -2.63
CA LEU A 11 2.25 -12.46 -1.17
C LEU A 11 1.65 -11.27 -0.40
N ILE A 12 2.01 -10.03 -0.76
CA ILE A 12 1.44 -8.83 -0.14
C ILE A 12 -0.06 -8.73 -0.42
N TYR A 13 -0.49 -9.09 -1.63
CA TYR A 13 -1.91 -9.09 -1.97
C TYR A 13 -2.70 -10.14 -1.18
N GLU A 14 -2.18 -11.35 -1.02
CA GLU A 14 -2.79 -12.39 -0.17
C GLU A 14 -2.96 -11.90 1.28
N MET A 15 -1.91 -11.29 1.86
CA MET A 15 -2.00 -10.67 3.18
C MET A 15 -3.07 -9.58 3.24
N ALA A 16 -3.15 -8.72 2.22
CA ALA A 16 -4.16 -7.66 2.16
C ALA A 16 -5.58 -8.23 2.11
N CYS A 17 -5.79 -9.35 1.41
CA CYS A 17 -7.07 -10.05 1.40
C CYS A 17 -7.43 -10.62 2.78
N ASP A 18 -6.48 -11.21 3.48
CA ASP A 18 -6.71 -11.79 4.81
C ASP A 18 -6.97 -10.70 5.86
N VAL A 19 -6.20 -9.60 5.82
CA VAL A 19 -6.48 -8.40 6.63
C VAL A 19 -7.88 -7.87 6.35
N ASN A 20 -8.29 -7.80 5.08
CA ASN A 20 -9.63 -7.33 4.72
C ASN A 20 -10.74 -8.21 5.33
N LYS A 21 -10.61 -9.53 5.24
CA LYS A 21 -11.58 -10.47 5.85
C LYS A 21 -11.71 -10.26 7.35
N ALA A 22 -10.60 -10.00 8.05
CA ALA A 22 -10.59 -9.80 9.49
C ALA A 22 -11.09 -8.42 9.93
N CYS A 23 -10.81 -7.37 9.15
CA CYS A 23 -11.03 -5.99 9.53
C CYS A 23 -12.25 -5.34 8.87
N PHE A 24 -12.88 -5.97 7.87
CA PHE A 24 -13.92 -5.38 7.03
C PHE A 24 -15.10 -4.80 7.80
N TYR A 25 -15.43 -5.39 8.94
CA TYR A 25 -16.56 -4.99 9.79
C TYR A 25 -16.17 -4.07 10.94
N LEU A 26 -14.92 -3.65 11.02
CA LEU A 26 -14.49 -2.65 11.97
C LEU A 26 -15.02 -1.28 11.51
N ALA A 27 -16.08 -0.82 12.15
CA ALA A 27 -16.81 0.40 11.78
C ALA A 27 -16.28 1.63 12.54
N ASP A 28 -15.02 2.01 12.32
CA ASP A 28 -14.47 3.22 12.93
C ASP A 28 -13.71 4.06 11.92
N SER A 29 -13.73 5.37 12.09
CA SER A 29 -12.99 6.34 11.27
C SER A 29 -11.47 6.23 11.40
N SER A 30 -10.95 5.54 12.43
CA SER A 30 -9.52 5.21 12.61
C SER A 30 -9.09 3.95 11.87
N VAL A 31 -9.92 3.39 11.04
CA VAL A 31 -9.80 2.07 10.43
C VAL A 31 -8.52 1.89 9.61
N GLU A 32 -8.02 2.92 8.91
CA GLU A 32 -6.77 2.81 8.14
C GLU A 32 -5.59 2.36 9.02
N LYS A 33 -5.48 2.90 10.24
CA LYS A 33 -4.43 2.48 11.19
C LYS A 33 -4.58 1.04 11.67
N HIS A 34 -5.83 0.57 11.83
CA HIS A 34 -6.07 -0.85 12.16
C HIS A 34 -5.64 -1.76 11.03
N TYR A 35 -5.96 -1.42 9.78
CA TYR A 35 -5.50 -2.17 8.62
C TYR A 35 -3.96 -2.16 8.50
N GLN A 36 -3.31 -1.02 8.74
CA GLN A 36 -1.84 -0.92 8.80
C GLN A 36 -1.27 -1.85 9.88
N ALA A 37 -1.84 -1.83 11.09
CA ALA A 37 -1.38 -2.70 12.19
C ALA A 37 -1.57 -4.19 11.87
N CYS A 38 -2.70 -4.57 11.29
CA CYS A 38 -2.96 -5.95 10.87
C CYS A 38 -2.00 -6.37 9.73
N MET A 39 -1.72 -5.47 8.79
CA MET A 39 -0.75 -5.73 7.72
C MET A 39 0.66 -5.92 8.28
N ALA A 40 1.08 -5.09 9.23
CA ALA A 40 2.35 -5.25 9.93
C ALA A 40 2.43 -6.61 10.67
N PHE A 41 1.34 -7.06 11.29
CA PHE A 41 1.26 -8.36 11.94
C PHE A 41 1.47 -9.51 10.93
N GLU A 42 0.79 -9.48 9.78
CA GLU A 42 0.95 -10.52 8.75
C GLU A 42 2.36 -10.51 8.14
N MET A 43 2.96 -9.34 7.92
CA MET A 43 4.35 -9.22 7.47
C MET A 43 5.33 -9.82 8.48
N ASN A 44 5.14 -9.57 9.79
CA ASN A 44 5.96 -10.16 10.85
C ASN A 44 5.80 -11.68 10.91
N LYS A 45 4.58 -12.19 10.87
CA LYS A 45 4.27 -13.63 10.82
C LYS A 45 4.94 -14.32 9.62
N ALA A 46 4.97 -13.64 8.48
CA ALA A 46 5.66 -14.12 7.28
C ALA A 46 7.19 -13.93 7.33
N LYS A 47 7.73 -13.31 8.36
CA LYS A 47 9.16 -12.99 8.51
C LYS A 47 9.69 -12.16 7.33
N LEU A 48 8.91 -11.18 6.87
CA LEU A 48 9.38 -10.18 5.93
C LEU A 48 10.28 -9.18 6.65
N ASN A 49 11.30 -8.70 5.94
CA ASN A 49 12.15 -7.61 6.41
C ASN A 49 11.56 -6.28 5.93
N TYR A 50 11.14 -5.41 6.85
CA TYR A 50 10.54 -4.13 6.50
C TYR A 50 10.77 -3.08 7.60
N HIS A 51 10.63 -1.81 7.23
CA HIS A 51 10.43 -0.70 8.15
C HIS A 51 9.03 -0.11 7.95
N SER A 52 8.35 0.24 9.03
CA SER A 52 7.11 1.00 9.03
C SER A 52 7.39 2.49 9.24
N GLU A 53 6.47 3.34 8.76
CA GLU A 53 6.53 4.80 8.96
C GLU A 53 7.88 5.41 8.51
N THR A 54 8.43 4.92 7.38
CA THR A 54 9.73 5.39 6.87
C THR A 54 9.62 6.83 6.39
N THR A 55 10.41 7.71 6.99
CA THR A 55 10.47 9.13 6.60
C THR A 55 11.19 9.29 5.27
N ILE A 56 10.55 10.02 4.36
CA ILE A 56 11.09 10.42 3.06
C ILE A 56 11.05 11.94 2.98
N GLU A 57 12.22 12.58 2.80
CA GLU A 57 12.31 14.01 2.62
C GLU A 57 11.77 14.41 1.25
N LEU A 58 10.85 15.36 1.22
CA LEU A 58 10.47 16.04 -0.02
C LEU A 58 11.40 17.21 -0.26
N LEU A 59 12.08 17.21 -1.40
CA LEU A 59 13.04 18.24 -1.77
C LEU A 59 12.50 19.12 -2.90
N TYR A 60 12.66 20.44 -2.73
CA TYR A 60 12.58 21.39 -3.83
C TYR A 60 14.00 21.82 -4.21
N LYS A 61 14.49 21.32 -5.32
CA LYS A 61 15.94 21.32 -5.61
C LYS A 61 16.68 20.65 -4.46
N ASP A 62 17.57 21.32 -3.75
CA ASP A 62 18.29 20.80 -2.57
C ASP A 62 17.71 21.33 -1.26
N PHE A 63 16.57 22.03 -1.28
CA PHE A 63 15.93 22.58 -0.09
C PHE A 63 14.86 21.62 0.46
N PRO A 64 14.98 21.16 1.71
CA PRO A 64 13.97 20.31 2.32
C PRO A 64 12.67 21.08 2.56
N LEU A 65 11.56 20.57 2.04
CA LEU A 65 10.23 21.18 2.20
C LEU A 65 9.49 20.60 3.40
N LYS A 66 9.31 19.30 3.38
CA LYS A 66 8.50 18.58 4.37
C LYS A 66 8.85 17.10 4.31
N ASP A 67 8.89 16.50 5.47
CA ASP A 67 8.95 15.04 5.59
C ASP A 67 7.58 14.43 5.35
N VAL A 68 7.56 13.38 4.55
CA VAL A 68 6.41 12.49 4.39
C VAL A 68 6.79 11.10 4.87
N ARG A 69 5.79 10.28 5.20
CA ARG A 69 6.04 8.93 5.70
C ARG A 69 5.39 7.92 4.78
N ALA A 70 6.19 6.99 4.28
CA ALA A 70 5.70 5.79 3.63
C ALA A 70 5.24 4.79 4.69
N ASP A 71 4.09 4.17 4.50
CA ASP A 71 3.54 3.23 5.48
C ASP A 71 4.51 2.07 5.74
N PHE A 72 5.05 1.47 4.66
CA PHE A 72 6.07 0.43 4.77
C PHE A 72 7.10 0.54 3.67
N VAL A 73 8.33 0.14 3.98
CA VAL A 73 9.39 -0.16 3.01
C VAL A 73 9.85 -1.59 3.23
N LEU A 74 9.59 -2.45 2.25
CA LEU A 74 10.04 -3.84 2.25
C LEU A 74 11.49 -3.91 1.77
N HIS A 75 12.30 -4.69 2.47
CA HIS A 75 13.70 -4.93 2.13
C HIS A 75 13.91 -6.36 1.63
N PRO A 76 14.96 -6.62 0.84
CA PRO A 76 15.40 -7.97 0.51
C PRO A 76 15.66 -8.80 1.76
N GLY A 77 15.34 -10.09 1.70
CA GLY A 77 15.62 -11.04 2.78
C GLY A 77 14.39 -11.85 3.20
N GLY A 78 14.61 -12.88 3.99
CA GLY A 78 13.54 -13.77 4.42
C GLY A 78 12.77 -14.38 3.23
N LYS A 79 11.45 -14.20 3.21
CA LYS A 79 10.59 -14.62 2.09
C LYS A 79 10.70 -13.70 0.88
N ASN A 80 11.13 -12.44 1.05
CA ASN A 80 11.35 -11.53 -0.07
C ASN A 80 12.65 -11.89 -0.80
N LYS A 81 12.54 -12.59 -1.92
CA LYS A 81 13.66 -12.96 -2.79
C LYS A 81 14.01 -11.91 -3.85
N PHE A 82 13.21 -10.87 -3.96
CA PHE A 82 13.50 -9.72 -4.81
C PHE A 82 14.65 -8.90 -4.20
N LYS A 83 15.56 -8.43 -5.05
CA LYS A 83 16.84 -7.84 -4.61
C LYS A 83 16.81 -6.33 -4.37
N LYS A 84 15.62 -5.71 -4.46
CA LYS A 84 15.45 -4.27 -4.32
C LYS A 84 14.37 -3.97 -3.30
N ASP A 85 14.43 -2.77 -2.74
CA ASP A 85 13.41 -2.28 -1.83
C ASP A 85 12.13 -1.92 -2.57
N ILE A 86 10.99 -2.05 -1.87
CA ILE A 86 9.66 -1.76 -2.40
C ILE A 86 8.90 -0.92 -1.37
N ILE A 87 8.38 0.23 -1.77
CA ILE A 87 7.43 0.98 -0.93
C ILE A 87 6.07 0.29 -0.99
N VAL A 88 5.39 0.20 0.16
CA VAL A 88 3.98 -0.19 0.25
C VAL A 88 3.22 0.94 0.91
N GLU A 89 2.33 1.55 0.15
CA GLU A 89 1.38 2.55 0.61
C GLU A 89 0.02 1.91 0.75
N VAL A 90 -0.63 2.09 1.88
CA VAL A 90 -1.93 1.51 2.16
C VAL A 90 -2.99 2.58 2.32
N LYS A 91 -4.21 2.32 1.84
CA LYS A 91 -5.35 3.23 1.92
C LYS A 91 -6.62 2.48 2.27
N HIS A 92 -7.44 3.12 3.07
CA HIS A 92 -8.78 2.68 3.39
C HIS A 92 -9.77 3.80 3.05
N SER A 93 -10.42 3.70 1.91
CA SER A 93 -11.39 4.70 1.44
C SER A 93 -12.32 4.09 0.39
N ASP A 94 -13.30 4.84 -0.07
CA ASP A 94 -14.07 4.42 -1.24
C ASP A 94 -13.16 4.33 -2.50
N HIS A 95 -13.53 3.48 -3.44
CA HIS A 95 -12.79 3.27 -4.69
C HIS A 95 -13.13 4.31 -5.77
N THR A 96 -13.44 5.55 -5.37
CA THR A 96 -13.61 6.63 -6.35
C THR A 96 -12.30 6.88 -7.12
N LYS A 97 -12.42 7.41 -8.33
CA LYS A 97 -11.25 7.79 -9.12
C LYS A 97 -10.35 8.77 -8.34
N ALA A 98 -10.94 9.75 -7.64
CA ALA A 98 -10.21 10.75 -6.89
C ALA A 98 -9.35 10.13 -5.76
N ASN A 99 -9.88 9.16 -5.02
CA ASN A 99 -9.14 8.50 -3.95
C ASN A 99 -8.05 7.57 -4.48
N LYS A 100 -8.30 6.85 -5.58
CA LYS A 100 -7.25 6.07 -6.27
C LYS A 100 -6.13 6.96 -6.78
N ASP A 101 -6.44 8.07 -7.41
CA ASP A 101 -5.45 9.02 -7.92
C ASP A 101 -4.65 9.66 -6.78
N LYS A 102 -5.29 9.98 -5.64
CA LYS A 102 -4.61 10.50 -4.44
C LYS A 102 -3.60 9.49 -3.88
N ALA A 103 -3.97 8.23 -3.77
CA ALA A 103 -3.06 7.17 -3.30
C ALA A 103 -1.86 6.99 -4.24
N ARG A 104 -2.10 6.99 -5.56
CA ARG A 104 -1.03 6.92 -6.57
C ARG A 104 -0.09 8.12 -6.50
N LEU A 105 -0.64 9.34 -6.41
CA LEU A 105 0.15 10.55 -6.30
C LEU A 105 1.04 10.55 -5.05
N GLN A 106 0.57 10.00 -3.94
CA GLN A 106 1.37 9.85 -2.73
C GLN A 106 2.56 8.91 -2.98
N LEU A 107 2.33 7.73 -3.56
CA LEU A 107 3.39 6.81 -3.95
C LEU A 107 4.37 7.46 -4.95
N PHE A 108 3.85 8.16 -5.98
CA PHE A 108 4.69 8.81 -6.99
C PHE A 108 5.56 9.90 -6.38
N ASN A 109 5.07 10.65 -5.39
CA ASN A 109 5.89 11.62 -4.66
C ASN A 109 7.07 10.96 -3.94
N TYR A 110 6.87 9.79 -3.35
CA TYR A 110 7.98 9.04 -2.74
C TYR A 110 9.01 8.60 -3.79
N LEU A 111 8.54 7.97 -4.87
CA LEU A 111 9.42 7.48 -5.93
C LEU A 111 10.13 8.59 -6.70
N TYR A 112 9.49 9.77 -6.84
CA TYR A 112 10.08 10.97 -7.45
C TYR A 112 11.22 11.53 -6.60
N ASN A 113 11.06 11.57 -5.29
CA ASN A 113 12.07 12.13 -4.39
C ASN A 113 13.17 11.11 -4.04
N ALA A 114 12.92 9.82 -4.20
CA ALA A 114 13.87 8.76 -3.85
C ALA A 114 15.29 8.98 -4.41
N PRO A 115 15.51 9.29 -5.71
CA PRO A 115 16.86 9.50 -6.26
C PRO A 115 17.64 10.63 -5.62
N LYS A 116 16.94 11.58 -5.01
CA LYS A 116 17.51 12.78 -4.38
C LYS A 116 17.81 12.56 -2.90
N HIS A 117 17.43 11.42 -2.35
CA HIS A 117 17.54 11.16 -0.92
C HIS A 117 18.99 10.89 -0.51
N ALA A 118 19.40 11.44 0.64
CA ALA A 118 20.76 11.25 1.18
C ALA A 118 21.05 9.79 1.56
N SER A 119 20.04 9.00 1.94
CA SER A 119 20.18 7.58 2.22
C SER A 119 20.36 6.79 0.92
N PRO A 120 21.49 6.05 0.74
CA PRO A 120 21.71 5.24 -0.45
C PRO A 120 20.68 4.13 -0.66
N MET A 121 20.02 3.69 0.39
CA MET A 121 18.95 2.70 0.35
C MET A 121 17.71 3.32 -0.30
N LEU A 122 17.25 4.46 0.22
CA LEU A 122 16.07 5.15 -0.30
C LEU A 122 16.30 5.69 -1.71
N ALA A 123 17.51 6.15 -2.04
CA ALA A 123 17.85 6.62 -3.37
C ALA A 123 17.68 5.56 -4.48
N LYS A 124 17.71 4.29 -4.13
CA LYS A 124 17.54 3.15 -5.07
C LYS A 124 16.10 2.68 -5.22
N LEU A 125 15.15 3.29 -4.51
CA LEU A 125 13.74 2.92 -4.61
C LEU A 125 13.20 3.17 -6.02
N LYS A 126 12.69 2.12 -6.65
CA LYS A 126 12.11 2.14 -8.00
C LYS A 126 10.70 1.57 -8.05
N PHE A 127 10.32 0.75 -7.07
CA PHE A 127 9.07 0.00 -7.07
C PHE A 127 8.19 0.40 -5.90
N GLY A 128 6.90 0.43 -6.15
CA GLY A 128 5.93 0.70 -5.11
C GLY A 128 4.61 -0.01 -5.34
N LEU A 129 3.98 -0.40 -4.24
CA LEU A 129 2.66 -0.99 -4.15
C LEU A 129 1.70 0.03 -3.54
N VAL A 130 0.53 0.17 -4.12
CA VAL A 130 -0.63 0.81 -3.48
C VAL A 130 -1.63 -0.27 -3.16
N VAL A 131 -1.88 -0.49 -1.86
CA VAL A 131 -2.93 -1.40 -1.36
C VAL A 131 -4.12 -0.55 -0.95
N HIS A 132 -5.27 -0.79 -1.52
CA HIS A 132 -6.46 0.01 -1.30
C HIS A 132 -7.65 -0.87 -0.86
N TRP A 133 -8.02 -0.76 0.42
CA TRP A 133 -9.21 -1.41 0.97
C TRP A 133 -10.44 -0.52 0.82
N ILE A 134 -11.59 -1.15 0.57
CA ILE A 134 -12.85 -0.45 0.34
C ILE A 134 -13.52 -0.14 1.67
N VAL A 135 -13.86 1.12 1.89
CA VAL A 135 -14.77 1.50 2.99
C VAL A 135 -16.16 0.98 2.69
N GLN A 136 -16.76 0.32 3.64
CA GLN A 136 -18.14 -0.10 3.56
C GLN A 136 -19.07 0.95 4.22
N ASP A 137 -20.13 1.31 3.53
CA ASP A 137 -21.22 2.11 4.11
C ASP A 137 -22.07 1.21 5.03
N ALA A 138 -22.09 1.52 6.32
CA ALA A 138 -22.85 0.78 7.31
C ALA A 138 -24.36 0.72 6.97
N LYS A 139 -24.90 1.73 6.28
CA LYS A 139 -26.30 1.75 5.82
C LYS A 139 -26.61 0.70 4.75
N LYS A 140 -25.58 0.19 4.04
CA LYS A 140 -25.74 -0.88 3.05
C LYS A 140 -25.70 -2.26 3.67
N VAL A 141 -25.31 -2.37 4.95
CA VAL A 141 -25.25 -3.62 5.69
C VAL A 141 -26.56 -3.90 6.43
N TRP A 142 -27.26 -2.83 6.81
CA TRP A 142 -28.52 -2.93 7.56
C TRP A 142 -29.55 -1.97 6.98
N ASP A 143 -30.68 -2.50 6.56
CA ASP A 143 -31.80 -1.74 5.96
C ASP A 143 -32.67 -1.02 7.01
N GLY A 144 -32.46 -1.30 8.30
CA GLY A 144 -33.21 -0.69 9.42
C GLY A 144 -34.56 -1.36 9.67
N GLU A 145 -35.00 -2.28 8.83
CA GLU A 145 -36.31 -2.94 8.92
C GLU A 145 -36.25 -4.38 9.44
N SER A 146 -35.07 -4.99 9.35
CA SER A 146 -34.85 -6.37 9.81
C SER A 146 -34.34 -6.42 11.24
N GLU A 147 -34.88 -7.32 12.07
CA GLU A 147 -34.33 -7.64 13.40
C GLU A 147 -32.94 -8.30 13.34
N THR A 148 -32.50 -8.72 12.15
CA THR A 148 -31.21 -9.37 11.93
C THR A 148 -30.41 -8.60 10.88
N ALA A 149 -29.23 -8.08 11.27
CA ALA A 149 -28.29 -7.54 10.33
C ALA A 149 -27.56 -8.68 9.59
N ALA A 150 -27.62 -8.70 8.27
CA ALA A 150 -26.82 -9.61 7.46
C ALA A 150 -25.51 -8.94 7.09
N LEU A 151 -24.38 -9.55 7.48
CA LEU A 151 -23.07 -9.10 7.04
C LEU A 151 -22.91 -9.38 5.54
N GLN A 152 -22.31 -8.43 4.81
CA GLN A 152 -22.11 -8.57 3.37
C GLN A 152 -21.21 -9.78 3.06
N ASN A 153 -21.71 -10.68 2.23
CA ASN A 153 -20.96 -11.82 1.72
C ASN A 153 -21.24 -11.96 0.21
N PRO A 154 -20.22 -11.99 -0.65
CA PRO A 154 -18.79 -12.02 -0.32
C PRO A 154 -18.23 -10.64 0.07
N ILE A 155 -17.20 -10.64 0.95
CA ILE A 155 -16.40 -9.44 1.25
C ILE A 155 -15.64 -9.06 -0.02
N PRO A 156 -15.71 -7.79 -0.47
CA PRO A 156 -15.00 -7.38 -1.68
C PRO A 156 -13.49 -7.46 -1.49
N ASN A 157 -12.78 -7.95 -2.49
CA ASN A 157 -11.31 -7.97 -2.44
C ASN A 157 -10.74 -6.55 -2.48
N PRO A 158 -9.61 -6.31 -1.80
CA PRO A 158 -8.89 -5.05 -1.94
C PRO A 158 -8.38 -4.88 -3.38
N ARG A 159 -8.16 -3.65 -3.79
CA ARG A 159 -7.38 -3.35 -5.00
C ARG A 159 -5.93 -3.17 -4.64
N MET A 160 -5.02 -3.71 -5.45
CA MET A 160 -3.60 -3.43 -5.34
C MET A 160 -3.01 -3.12 -6.70
N GLU A 161 -2.07 -2.19 -6.75
CA GLU A 161 -1.36 -1.78 -7.95
C GLU A 161 0.15 -1.80 -7.71
N LEU A 162 0.91 -2.39 -8.63
CA LEU A 162 2.37 -2.37 -8.63
C LEU A 162 2.86 -1.40 -9.70
N TRP A 163 3.68 -0.44 -9.27
CA TRP A 163 4.25 0.62 -10.10
C TRP A 163 5.76 0.58 -10.11
N GLU A 164 6.34 0.97 -11.24
CA GLU A 164 7.78 1.14 -11.43
C GLU A 164 8.07 2.57 -11.88
N ARG A 165 9.06 3.21 -11.26
CA ARG A 165 9.70 4.40 -11.79
C ARG A 165 10.67 4.00 -12.90
N THR A 166 10.46 4.51 -14.11
CA THR A 166 11.17 4.04 -15.32
C THR A 166 12.39 4.89 -15.66
N ASN A 167 12.42 6.14 -15.22
CA ASN A 167 13.55 7.05 -15.47
C ASN A 167 14.25 7.49 -14.18
N ASP A 168 15.47 7.99 -14.31
CA ASP A 168 16.27 8.42 -13.16
C ASP A 168 15.90 9.81 -12.65
N GLU A 169 15.24 10.64 -13.46
CA GLU A 169 14.66 11.92 -13.07
C GLU A 169 13.45 11.76 -12.14
N GLY A 170 12.87 10.57 -12.07
CA GLY A 170 11.70 10.26 -11.21
C GLY A 170 10.36 10.74 -11.77
N THR A 171 10.29 11.14 -13.04
CA THR A 171 9.10 11.75 -13.65
C THR A 171 8.21 10.79 -14.42
N GLU A 172 8.68 9.56 -14.67
CA GLU A 172 7.94 8.55 -15.42
C GLU A 172 7.64 7.32 -14.58
N PHE A 173 6.36 6.90 -14.58
CA PHE A 173 5.88 5.76 -13.82
C PHE A 173 5.11 4.82 -14.73
N LYS A 174 5.36 3.51 -14.58
CA LYS A 174 4.69 2.46 -15.32
C LYS A 174 3.93 1.54 -14.38
N LEU A 175 2.65 1.35 -14.65
CA LEU A 175 1.85 0.31 -14.01
C LEU A 175 2.30 -1.05 -14.54
N LEU A 176 2.76 -1.94 -13.67
CA LEU A 176 3.21 -3.27 -14.03
C LEU A 176 2.11 -4.31 -13.91
N LYS A 177 1.30 -4.26 -12.82
CA LYS A 177 0.24 -5.23 -12.54
C LYS A 177 -0.83 -4.62 -11.62
N THR A 178 -2.04 -5.10 -11.75
CA THR A 178 -3.16 -4.79 -10.85
C THR A 178 -3.78 -6.09 -10.35
N TRP A 179 -4.18 -6.11 -9.07
CA TRP A 179 -4.95 -7.16 -8.43
C TRP A 179 -6.27 -6.59 -7.91
N GLY A 180 -7.29 -7.43 -7.89
CA GLY A 180 -8.63 -7.03 -7.45
C GLY A 180 -9.36 -6.12 -8.44
N PRO A 181 -10.53 -5.61 -8.05
CA PRO A 181 -11.41 -4.80 -8.92
C PRO A 181 -10.92 -3.37 -9.16
#